data_a142896bd04b6c55185ec02de61cbbc4
#
_entry.id   a142896bd04b6c55185ec02de61cbbc4
#
_cell.length_a   1.000
_cell.length_b   1.000
_cell.length_c   1.000
_cell.angle_alpha   90.00
_cell.angle_beta   90.00
_cell.angle_gamma   90.00
#
_symmetry.space_group_name_H-M   'P 1'
#
loop_
_entity.id
_entity.type
_entity.pdbx_description
1 polymer ?
#
loop_
_entity_poly.entity_id
_entity_poly.type
_entity_poly.pdbx_seq_one_letter_code
_entity_poly.pdbx_strand_id
1 'polypeptide(L)'
;MDVVTYTLFSIIFVFLLILILGSFFTVDTAQIVVVTRFGKFLRAAQPGLNWKWPIIDTIAGRVSLRVNQINLTMETKTKDNVFVTIPISVQNRVRPERVYDAFYKLSDPVAQIKSYVEQVILGHVPGMTLDEVFASQSSIAAAVK
;
A
#
# COMPACT_ATOMS: atom_id res chain seq x y z
N MET A 1 6.66 -52.59 -24.12
CA MET A 1 6.82 -51.26 -23.50
C MET A 1 7.59 -51.48 -22.21
N ASP A 2 8.80 -50.97 -22.16
CA ASP A 2 9.78 -51.37 -21.15
C ASP A 2 9.53 -50.60 -19.84
N VAL A 3 9.95 -51.20 -18.71
CA VAL A 3 9.83 -50.61 -17.35
C VAL A 3 10.37 -49.18 -17.34
N VAL A 4 11.39 -48.88 -18.10
CA VAL A 4 12.00 -47.58 -18.29
C VAL A 4 11.00 -46.53 -18.82
N THR A 5 10.15 -46.96 -19.77
CA THR A 5 9.13 -46.06 -20.36
C THR A 5 8.06 -45.67 -19.33
N TYR A 6 7.61 -46.61 -18.50
CA TYR A 6 6.62 -46.34 -17.41
C TYR A 6 7.22 -45.44 -16.33
N THR A 7 8.51 -45.64 -15.96
CA THR A 7 9.17 -44.81 -14.95
C THR A 7 9.36 -43.37 -15.46
N LEU A 8 9.75 -43.18 -16.72
CA LEU A 8 9.83 -41.83 -17.32
C LEU A 8 8.48 -41.14 -17.39
N PHE A 9 7.43 -41.87 -17.79
CA PHE A 9 6.08 -41.29 -17.83
C PHE A 9 5.57 -40.89 -16.45
N SER A 10 5.84 -41.70 -15.42
CA SER A 10 5.53 -41.40 -14.03
C SER A 10 6.23 -40.15 -13.50
N ILE A 11 7.52 -40.00 -13.82
CA ILE A 11 8.31 -38.83 -13.42
C ILE A 11 7.76 -37.56 -14.07
N ILE A 12 7.46 -37.59 -15.38
CA ILE A 12 6.90 -36.46 -16.12
C ILE A 12 5.52 -36.11 -15.57
N PHE A 13 4.69 -37.11 -15.26
CA PHE A 13 3.36 -36.89 -14.70
C PHE A 13 3.42 -36.21 -13.33
N VAL A 14 4.28 -36.68 -12.43
CA VAL A 14 4.49 -36.08 -11.11
C VAL A 14 5.02 -34.65 -11.24
N PHE A 15 5.96 -34.42 -12.15
CA PHE A 15 6.49 -33.08 -12.41
C PHE A 15 5.39 -32.10 -12.90
N LEU A 16 4.55 -32.54 -13.84
CA LEU A 16 3.41 -31.77 -14.32
C LEU A 16 2.41 -31.47 -13.20
N LEU A 17 2.13 -32.44 -12.34
CA LEU A 17 1.24 -32.30 -11.19
C LEU A 17 1.77 -31.24 -10.22
N ILE A 18 3.06 -31.25 -9.91
CA ILE A 18 3.71 -30.25 -9.06
C ILE A 18 3.60 -28.84 -9.68
N LEU A 19 3.80 -28.71 -10.99
CA LEU A 19 3.66 -27.43 -11.70
C LEU A 19 2.22 -26.91 -11.62
N ILE A 20 1.22 -27.75 -11.79
CA ILE A 20 -0.18 -27.38 -11.73
C ILE A 20 -0.54 -26.92 -10.31
N LEU A 21 -0.16 -27.67 -9.28
CA LEU A 21 -0.42 -27.30 -7.87
C LEU A 21 0.31 -26.01 -7.49
N GLY A 22 1.52 -25.77 -7.98
CA GLY A 22 2.29 -24.54 -7.77
C GLY A 22 1.77 -23.32 -8.52
N SER A 23 0.81 -23.52 -9.45
CA SER A 23 0.21 -22.45 -10.24
C SER A 23 -0.84 -21.66 -9.46
N PHE A 24 -1.42 -22.21 -8.42
CA PHE A 24 -2.48 -21.58 -7.65
C PHE A 24 -1.93 -20.87 -6.41
N PHE A 25 -2.48 -19.70 -6.11
CA PHE A 25 -2.21 -18.97 -4.89
C PHE A 25 -3.46 -18.24 -4.42
N THR A 26 -3.55 -18.03 -3.11
CA THR A 26 -4.66 -17.30 -2.48
C THR A 26 -4.25 -15.90 -2.09
N VAL A 27 -5.19 -14.98 -2.21
CA VAL A 27 -5.05 -13.58 -1.77
C VAL A 27 -6.11 -13.33 -0.70
N ASP A 28 -5.67 -12.81 0.44
CA ASP A 28 -6.55 -12.53 1.57
C ASP A 28 -7.49 -11.36 1.26
N THR A 29 -8.60 -11.32 2.01
CA THR A 29 -9.54 -10.19 1.95
C THR A 29 -8.84 -8.88 2.34
N ALA A 30 -9.20 -7.80 1.66
CA ALA A 30 -8.60 -6.47 1.82
C ALA A 30 -7.09 -6.41 1.54
N GLN A 31 -6.57 -7.31 0.68
CA GLN A 31 -5.23 -7.24 0.12
C GLN A 31 -5.29 -7.37 -1.40
N ILE A 32 -4.29 -6.83 -2.06
CA ILE A 32 -4.04 -7.05 -3.49
C ILE A 32 -2.59 -7.52 -3.64
N VAL A 33 -2.39 -8.55 -4.45
CA VAL A 33 -1.07 -9.09 -4.74
C VAL A 33 -0.60 -8.57 -6.09
N VAL A 34 0.58 -7.98 -6.10
CA VAL A 34 1.24 -7.53 -7.34
C VAL A 34 1.98 -8.70 -7.94
N VAL A 35 1.55 -9.12 -9.13
CA VAL A 35 2.18 -10.20 -9.89
C VAL A 35 3.03 -9.58 -10.99
N THR A 36 4.26 -10.05 -11.08
CA THR A 36 5.22 -9.64 -12.12
C THR A 36 5.60 -10.83 -12.98
N ARG A 37 5.88 -10.56 -14.25
CA ARG A 37 6.41 -11.51 -15.21
C ARG A 37 7.75 -11.01 -15.70
N PHE A 38 8.83 -11.78 -15.47
CA PHE A 38 10.20 -11.35 -15.77
C PHE A 38 10.55 -9.96 -15.24
N GLY A 39 10.09 -9.65 -14.01
CA GLY A 39 10.32 -8.34 -13.38
C GLY A 39 9.42 -7.19 -13.86
N LYS A 40 8.58 -7.38 -14.88
CA LYS A 40 7.62 -6.38 -15.34
C LYS A 40 6.27 -6.60 -14.66
N PHE A 41 5.60 -5.52 -14.30
CA PHE A 41 4.23 -5.57 -13.79
C PHE A 41 3.31 -6.27 -14.80
N LEU A 42 2.62 -7.31 -14.35
CA LEU A 42 1.64 -8.04 -15.16
C LEU A 42 0.22 -7.66 -14.76
N ARG A 43 -0.12 -7.82 -13.50
CA ARG A 43 -1.46 -7.54 -12.97
C ARG A 43 -1.48 -7.40 -11.46
N ALA A 44 -2.53 -6.78 -10.95
CA ALA A 44 -2.90 -6.75 -9.55
C ALA A 44 -3.97 -7.85 -9.31
N ALA A 45 -3.60 -8.89 -8.55
CA ALA A 45 -4.49 -10.01 -8.25
C ALA A 45 -5.41 -9.64 -7.08
N GLN A 46 -6.71 -9.76 -7.30
CA GLN A 46 -7.75 -9.47 -6.31
C GLN A 46 -7.89 -10.60 -5.27
N PRO A 47 -8.59 -10.35 -4.14
CA PRO A 47 -8.86 -11.36 -3.13
C PRO A 47 -9.52 -12.63 -3.71
N GLY A 48 -9.11 -13.78 -3.19
CA GLY A 48 -9.60 -15.08 -3.60
C GLY A 48 -8.53 -15.96 -4.23
N LEU A 49 -8.97 -17.02 -4.91
CA LEU A 49 -8.09 -17.95 -5.62
C LEU A 49 -7.63 -17.34 -6.93
N ASN A 50 -6.32 -17.30 -7.11
CA ASN A 50 -5.67 -16.77 -8.32
C ASN A 50 -4.74 -17.81 -8.92
N TRP A 51 -4.51 -17.67 -10.22
CA TRP A 51 -3.61 -18.52 -10.99
C TRP A 51 -2.41 -17.72 -11.49
N LYS A 52 -1.23 -18.34 -11.47
CA LYS A 52 0.02 -17.79 -12.02
C LYS A 52 0.83 -18.88 -12.73
N TRP A 53 1.68 -18.51 -13.66
CA TRP A 53 2.66 -19.43 -14.22
C TRP A 53 3.78 -19.67 -13.21
N PRO A 54 4.02 -20.91 -12.75
CA PRO A 54 4.91 -21.18 -11.61
C PRO A 54 6.38 -20.83 -11.86
N ILE A 55 6.81 -20.82 -13.11
CA ILE A 55 8.21 -20.57 -13.50
C ILE A 55 8.44 -19.11 -13.89
N ILE A 56 7.44 -18.45 -14.48
CA ILE A 56 7.58 -17.17 -15.18
C ILE A 56 7.05 -16.01 -14.30
N ASP A 57 5.97 -16.26 -13.55
CA ASP A 57 5.30 -15.26 -12.75
C ASP A 57 5.78 -15.29 -11.30
N THR A 58 6.17 -14.14 -10.79
CA THR A 58 6.58 -13.94 -9.41
C THR A 58 5.65 -12.97 -8.68
N ILE A 59 5.47 -13.19 -7.39
CA ILE A 59 4.76 -12.25 -6.52
C ILE A 59 5.78 -11.20 -6.09
N ALA A 60 5.61 -9.96 -6.57
CA ALA A 60 6.48 -8.84 -6.21
C ALA A 60 6.19 -8.32 -4.81
N GLY A 61 4.93 -8.35 -4.39
CA GLY A 61 4.53 -7.94 -3.05
C GLY A 61 3.03 -7.95 -2.84
N ARG A 62 2.63 -7.62 -1.61
CA ARG A 62 1.23 -7.53 -1.19
C ARG A 62 0.94 -6.11 -0.71
N VAL A 63 -0.16 -5.54 -1.16
CA VAL A 63 -0.61 -4.19 -0.77
C VAL A 63 -1.90 -4.33 0.03
N SER A 64 -1.91 -3.78 1.24
CA SER A 64 -3.10 -3.74 2.08
C SER A 64 -4.05 -2.63 1.61
N LEU A 65 -5.33 -2.95 1.51
CA LEU A 65 -6.40 -2.00 1.24
C LEU A 65 -7.09 -1.51 2.52
N ARG A 66 -6.62 -1.97 3.68
CA ARG A 66 -7.17 -1.54 4.97
C ARG A 66 -6.86 -0.06 5.20
N VAL A 67 -7.74 0.58 5.94
CA VAL A 67 -7.50 1.95 6.41
C VAL A 67 -6.38 1.90 7.45
N ASN A 68 -5.33 2.65 7.19
CA ASN A 68 -4.24 2.87 8.14
C ASN A 68 -4.41 4.25 8.78
N GLN A 69 -4.12 4.35 10.08
CA GLN A 69 -4.10 5.60 10.80
C GLN A 69 -2.65 5.96 11.12
N ILE A 70 -2.28 7.19 10.79
CA ILE A 70 -0.98 7.78 11.12
C ILE A 70 -1.24 8.89 12.12
N ASN A 71 -0.64 8.77 13.29
CA ASN A 71 -0.70 9.81 14.32
C ASN A 71 0.56 10.65 14.23
N LEU A 72 0.39 11.94 14.07
CA LEU A 72 1.44 12.93 13.95
C LEU A 72 1.28 13.97 15.06
N THR A 73 2.38 14.48 15.57
CA THR A 73 2.38 15.61 16.50
C THR A 73 3.24 16.71 15.87
N MET A 74 2.65 17.87 15.67
CA MET A 74 3.32 19.01 15.04
C MET A 74 3.43 20.14 16.04
N GLU A 75 4.62 20.71 16.17
CA GLU A 75 4.88 21.92 16.92
C GLU A 75 5.00 23.09 15.95
N THR A 76 4.27 24.15 16.20
CA THR A 76 4.33 25.37 15.40
C THR A 76 4.08 26.59 16.27
N LYS A 77 4.28 27.76 15.69
CA LYS A 77 4.14 29.03 16.38
C LYS A 77 3.00 29.81 15.73
N THR A 78 2.09 30.33 16.56
CA THR A 78 0.99 31.20 16.13
C THR A 78 1.48 32.62 15.87
N LYS A 79 0.63 33.43 15.24
CA LYS A 79 0.86 34.88 15.02
C LYS A 79 1.14 35.64 16.31
N ASP A 80 0.54 35.22 17.40
CA ASP A 80 0.72 35.82 18.74
C ASP A 80 2.01 35.35 19.43
N ASN A 81 2.90 34.69 18.70
CA ASN A 81 4.18 34.22 19.22
C ASN A 81 4.09 33.08 20.25
N VAL A 82 2.96 32.38 20.27
CA VAL A 82 2.70 31.25 21.19
C VAL A 82 3.07 29.94 20.48
N PHE A 83 3.83 29.08 21.14
CA PHE A 83 4.08 27.71 20.64
C PHE A 83 2.86 26.84 20.93
N VAL A 84 2.41 26.14 19.91
CA VAL A 84 1.30 25.20 19.99
C VAL A 84 1.71 23.83 19.49
N THR A 85 1.26 22.80 20.19
CA THR A 85 1.47 21.41 19.80
C THR A 85 0.13 20.86 19.33
N ILE A 86 0.06 20.47 18.06
CA ILE A 86 -1.16 20.03 17.40
C ILE A 86 -1.05 18.53 17.16
N PRO A 87 -1.84 17.69 17.87
CA PRO A 87 -1.96 16.27 17.54
C PRO A 87 -2.88 16.08 16.33
N ILE A 88 -2.41 15.34 15.32
CA ILE A 88 -3.14 15.12 14.06
C ILE A 88 -3.20 13.63 13.81
N SER A 89 -4.40 13.12 13.50
CA SER A 89 -4.62 11.76 13.06
C SER A 89 -5.07 11.74 11.61
N VAL A 90 -4.24 11.19 10.74
CA VAL A 90 -4.55 11.06 9.31
C VAL A 90 -4.92 9.60 9.00
N GLN A 91 -6.09 9.41 8.40
CA GLN A 91 -6.51 8.11 7.91
C GLN A 91 -6.25 8.01 6.41
N ASN A 92 -5.52 6.99 5.99
CA ASN A 92 -5.23 6.74 4.59
C ASN A 92 -5.57 5.30 4.19
N ARG A 93 -5.90 5.09 2.93
CA ARG A 93 -6.07 3.77 2.34
C ARG A 93 -5.61 3.77 0.89
N VAL A 94 -5.08 2.64 0.44
CA VAL A 94 -4.77 2.45 -0.98
C VAL A 94 -6.06 2.11 -1.74
N ARG A 95 -6.30 2.81 -2.86
CA ARG A 95 -7.41 2.47 -3.77
C ARG A 95 -7.00 1.29 -4.65
N PRO A 96 -7.91 0.32 -4.89
CA PRO A 96 -7.61 -0.84 -5.74
C PRO A 96 -7.08 -0.47 -7.13
N GLU A 97 -7.59 0.63 -7.71
CA GLU A 97 -7.22 1.10 -9.05
C GLU A 97 -5.81 1.74 -9.09
N ARG A 98 -5.29 2.13 -7.93
CA ARG A 98 -4.00 2.82 -7.78
C ARG A 98 -2.91 1.96 -7.14
N VAL A 99 -3.11 0.64 -7.08
CA VAL A 99 -2.14 -0.28 -6.46
C VAL A 99 -0.78 -0.23 -7.16
N TYR A 100 -0.75 -0.08 -8.48
CA TYR A 100 0.50 0.08 -9.22
C TYR A 100 1.28 1.31 -8.76
N ASP A 101 0.63 2.46 -8.66
CA ASP A 101 1.26 3.71 -8.22
C ASP A 101 1.71 3.60 -6.76
N ALA A 102 0.89 3.02 -5.90
CA ALA A 102 1.21 2.83 -4.49
C ALA A 102 2.40 1.89 -4.27
N PHE A 103 2.56 0.87 -5.12
CA PHE A 103 3.63 -0.12 -4.98
C PHE A 103 4.96 0.33 -5.59
N TYR A 104 4.92 0.97 -6.77
CA TYR A 104 6.15 1.29 -7.52
C TYR A 104 6.59 2.75 -7.43
N LYS A 105 5.66 3.70 -7.16
CA LYS A 105 5.98 5.13 -7.15
C LYS A 105 6.16 5.71 -5.75
N LEU A 106 5.63 5.04 -4.72
CA LEU A 106 5.69 5.51 -3.33
C LEU A 106 6.74 4.70 -2.57
N SER A 107 7.93 5.26 -2.38
CA SER A 107 8.99 4.63 -1.59
C SER A 107 8.65 4.61 -0.09
N ASP A 108 8.10 5.71 0.42
CA ASP A 108 7.63 5.85 1.80
C ASP A 108 6.35 6.70 1.84
N PRO A 109 5.16 6.04 1.76
CA PRO A 109 3.89 6.75 1.80
C PRO A 109 3.67 7.53 3.10
N VAL A 110 4.17 7.01 4.23
CA VAL A 110 4.01 7.63 5.55
C VAL A 110 4.79 8.94 5.63
N ALA A 111 6.05 8.92 5.20
CA ALA A 111 6.88 10.11 5.16
C ALA A 111 6.32 11.19 4.23
N GLN A 112 5.79 10.80 3.06
CA GLN A 112 5.17 11.74 2.13
C GLN A 112 3.91 12.38 2.70
N ILE A 113 3.03 11.60 3.35
CA ILE A 113 1.83 12.13 4.01
C ILE A 113 2.23 13.08 5.15
N LYS A 114 3.23 12.68 5.96
CA LYS A 114 3.75 13.52 7.03
C LYS A 114 4.25 14.87 6.52
N SER A 115 5.09 14.86 5.49
CA SER A 115 5.64 16.09 4.89
C SER A 115 4.54 16.98 4.30
N TYR A 116 3.52 16.40 3.67
CA TYR A 116 2.38 17.15 3.15
C TYR A 116 1.58 17.82 4.27
N VAL A 117 1.25 17.07 5.32
CA VAL A 117 0.53 17.60 6.50
C VAL A 117 1.34 18.72 7.17
N GLU A 118 2.64 18.51 7.36
CA GLU A 118 3.56 19.50 7.91
C GLU A 118 3.55 20.80 7.10
N GLN A 119 3.65 20.69 5.78
CA GLN A 119 3.60 21.86 4.88
C GLN A 119 2.27 22.62 5.00
N VAL A 120 1.15 21.92 5.05
CA VAL A 120 -0.18 22.56 5.22
C VAL A 120 -0.28 23.28 6.56
N ILE A 121 0.15 22.65 7.65
CA ILE A 121 0.10 23.25 9.00
C ILE A 121 1.01 24.48 9.08
N LEU A 122 2.26 24.35 8.64
CA LEU A 122 3.22 25.45 8.63
C LEU A 122 2.80 26.61 7.71
N GLY A 123 1.99 26.33 6.69
CA GLY A 123 1.45 27.36 5.80
C GLY A 123 0.25 28.12 6.38
N HIS A 124 -0.52 27.51 7.27
CA HIS A 124 -1.79 28.10 7.77
C HIS A 124 -1.67 28.66 9.19
N VAL A 125 -1.09 27.89 10.13
CA VAL A 125 -1.11 28.23 11.57
C VAL A 125 -0.32 29.50 11.92
N PRO A 126 0.85 29.78 11.36
CA PRO A 126 1.60 31.01 11.70
C PRO A 126 0.89 32.31 11.32
N GLY A 127 -0.11 32.25 10.43
CA GLY A 127 -0.95 33.40 10.07
C GLY A 127 -2.13 33.66 10.99
N MET A 128 -2.41 32.74 11.96
CA MET A 128 -3.56 32.73 12.83
C MET A 128 -3.17 33.03 14.27
N THR A 129 -4.08 33.70 15.00
CA THR A 129 -4.00 33.84 16.46
C THR A 129 -4.36 32.51 17.11
N LEU A 130 -4.04 32.36 18.40
CA LEU A 130 -4.36 31.14 19.16
C LEU A 130 -5.88 30.84 19.12
N ASP A 131 -6.70 31.86 19.32
CA ASP A 131 -8.17 31.73 19.28
C ASP A 131 -8.68 31.33 17.90
N GLU A 132 -8.10 31.88 16.83
CA GLU A 132 -8.41 31.53 15.46
C GLU A 132 -8.03 30.08 15.14
N VAL A 133 -6.92 29.56 15.65
CA VAL A 133 -6.50 28.15 15.49
C VAL A 133 -7.55 27.21 16.07
N PHE A 134 -8.04 27.50 17.27
CA PHE A 134 -9.11 26.69 17.89
C PHE A 134 -10.42 26.80 17.12
N ALA A 135 -10.82 27.99 16.68
CA ALA A 135 -12.05 28.23 15.92
C ALA A 135 -11.98 27.60 14.50
N SER A 136 -10.81 27.55 13.89
CA SER A 136 -10.60 27.07 12.52
C SER A 136 -10.20 25.60 12.43
N GLN A 137 -10.29 24.84 13.51
CA GLN A 137 -9.90 23.43 13.52
C GLN A 137 -10.55 22.61 12.39
N SER A 138 -11.81 22.87 12.08
CA SER A 138 -12.53 22.22 10.98
C SER A 138 -12.03 22.62 9.59
N SER A 139 -11.63 23.88 9.41
CA SER A 139 -11.10 24.38 8.12
C SER A 139 -9.68 23.88 7.86
N ILE A 140 -8.84 23.77 8.88
CA ILE A 140 -7.50 23.17 8.78
C ILE A 140 -7.62 21.69 8.43
N ALA A 141 -8.55 20.95 9.06
CA ALA A 141 -8.80 19.56 8.73
C ALA A 141 -9.28 19.36 7.29
N ALA A 142 -10.05 20.30 6.75
CA ALA A 142 -10.50 20.27 5.36
C ALA A 142 -9.35 20.54 4.36
N ALA A 143 -8.37 21.37 4.71
CA ALA A 143 -7.19 21.63 3.87
C ALA A 143 -6.24 20.43 3.75
N VAL A 144 -6.27 19.51 4.70
CA VAL A 144 -5.46 18.27 4.71
C VAL A 144 -6.14 17.13 3.93
N LYS A 145 -7.41 17.23 3.61
CA LYS A 145 -8.19 16.18 2.93
C LYS A 145 -7.93 16.14 1.43
#